data_6e6b49c95bb4cff40d92855cd2ac81db
#
_entry.id   6e6b49c95bb4cff40d92855cd2ac81db
#
_cell.length_a   1.000
_cell.length_b   1.000
_cell.length_c   1.000
_cell.angle_alpha   90.00
_cell.angle_beta   90.00
_cell.angle_gamma   90.00
#
_symmetry.space_group_name_H-M   'P 1'
#
loop_
_entity.id
_entity.type
_entity.pdbx_description
1 polymer ?
#
loop_
_entity_poly.entity_id
_entity_poly.type
_entity_poly.pdbx_seq_one_letter_code
_entity_poly.pdbx_strand_id
1 'polypeptide(L)'
;MWERHEIEAFLVLAEELHFGRTAERLGVTTGRVSQVIGKLERRIGARLFERTSRAVRPTAIGRRLVDDLAPLVAGIEESVRRAVEAGRGVTGELRVAFLGEWTATVLLRAVNLFTERHPGCRVEVREVQLSNSRPSLDDGSVDVLLASFPFDGMAAGPALLIERRVLAVAAGHPLARAESVSLEVLADHPVVQYPAVTSTGFKRDRTPDRTPSGRPVPRGPVGNTFSEMLSLVALGQGVLPVGEHSRQYYPRPDIAYVPIEDAAPIERGLVWRESNTTERVREFVRAASDAAARG
;
A
#
# COMPACT_ATOMS: atom_id res chain seq x y z
N MET A 1 21.46 -27.72 17.48
CA MET A 1 20.66 -27.22 16.37
C MET A 1 19.27 -26.91 16.92
N TRP A 2 18.64 -25.81 16.48
CA TRP A 2 17.28 -25.43 16.87
C TRP A 2 16.30 -26.20 15.99
N GLU A 3 15.25 -26.74 16.59
CA GLU A 3 14.24 -27.45 15.83
C GLU A 3 13.05 -26.52 15.52
N ARG A 4 12.45 -26.65 14.35
CA ARG A 4 11.35 -25.78 13.91
C ARG A 4 10.23 -25.66 14.96
N HIS A 5 9.82 -26.80 15.53
CA HIS A 5 8.75 -26.83 16.53
C HIS A 5 9.10 -26.10 17.84
N GLU A 6 10.40 -25.97 18.18
CA GLU A 6 10.85 -25.21 19.36
C GLU A 6 10.66 -23.70 19.16
N ILE A 7 11.02 -23.21 17.96
CA ILE A 7 10.84 -21.81 17.57
C ILE A 7 9.36 -21.47 17.49
N GLU A 8 8.57 -22.33 16.84
CA GLU A 8 7.13 -22.16 16.69
C GLU A 8 6.43 -22.09 18.05
N ALA A 9 6.71 -23.02 18.97
CA ALA A 9 6.14 -23.00 20.29
C ALA A 9 6.52 -21.73 21.10
N PHE A 10 7.73 -21.23 20.91
CA PHE A 10 8.19 -19.99 21.55
C PHE A 10 7.44 -18.76 21.01
N LEU A 11 7.33 -18.62 19.69
CA LEU A 11 6.64 -17.49 19.05
C LEU A 11 5.14 -17.49 19.36
N VAL A 12 4.47 -18.65 19.26
CA VAL A 12 3.04 -18.77 19.59
C VAL A 12 2.79 -18.48 21.09
N LEU A 13 3.67 -18.90 22.01
CA LEU A 13 3.52 -18.55 23.41
C LEU A 13 3.72 -17.04 23.65
N ALA A 14 4.58 -16.39 22.91
CA ALA A 14 4.81 -14.95 23.01
C ALA A 14 3.58 -14.14 22.52
N GLU A 15 2.83 -14.66 21.57
CA GLU A 15 1.55 -14.07 21.11
C GLU A 15 0.41 -14.34 22.09
N GLU A 16 0.21 -15.63 22.46
CA GLU A 16 -0.93 -16.07 23.26
C GLU A 16 -0.82 -15.68 24.75
N LEU A 17 0.40 -15.53 25.25
CA LEU A 17 0.71 -15.26 26.66
C LEU A 17 0.01 -16.24 27.63
N HIS A 18 -0.29 -17.45 27.14
CA HIS A 18 -1.02 -18.46 27.89
C HIS A 18 -0.71 -19.87 27.39
N PHE A 19 -0.13 -20.72 28.26
CA PHE A 19 0.30 -22.08 27.90
C PHE A 19 -0.84 -22.97 27.37
N GLY A 20 -2.06 -22.85 27.91
CA GLY A 20 -3.24 -23.62 27.46
C GLY A 20 -3.62 -23.25 26.02
N ARG A 21 -3.81 -21.96 25.74
CA ARG A 21 -4.15 -21.49 24.38
C ARG A 21 -3.04 -21.82 23.37
N THR A 22 -1.78 -21.68 23.77
CA THR A 22 -0.65 -22.12 22.96
C THR A 22 -0.73 -23.59 22.61
N ALA A 23 -1.03 -24.44 23.58
CA ALA A 23 -1.17 -25.87 23.39
C ALA A 23 -2.32 -26.24 22.45
N GLU A 24 -3.47 -25.59 22.61
CA GLU A 24 -4.64 -25.73 21.72
C GLU A 24 -4.29 -25.33 20.28
N ARG A 25 -3.66 -24.15 20.10
CA ARG A 25 -3.27 -23.64 18.78
C ARG A 25 -2.26 -24.54 18.07
N LEU A 26 -1.37 -25.17 18.82
CA LEU A 26 -0.33 -26.07 18.29
C LEU A 26 -0.78 -27.54 18.21
N GLY A 27 -1.97 -27.89 18.69
CA GLY A 27 -2.46 -29.28 18.71
C GLY A 27 -1.65 -30.20 19.61
N VAL A 28 -1.08 -29.68 20.72
CA VAL A 28 -0.25 -30.42 21.67
C VAL A 28 -0.76 -30.26 23.11
N THR A 29 -0.16 -30.96 24.06
CA THR A 29 -0.48 -30.77 25.50
C THR A 29 0.25 -29.59 26.10
N THR A 30 -0.33 -28.96 27.13
CA THR A 30 0.29 -27.87 27.90
C THR A 30 1.64 -28.29 28.48
N GLY A 31 1.75 -29.55 28.94
CA GLY A 31 3.02 -30.12 29.42
C GLY A 31 4.10 -30.15 28.35
N ARG A 32 3.71 -30.45 27.08
CA ARG A 32 4.66 -30.45 25.95
C ARG A 32 5.18 -29.04 25.67
N VAL A 33 4.30 -28.04 25.62
CA VAL A 33 4.72 -26.62 25.45
C VAL A 33 5.69 -26.22 26.56
N SER A 34 5.35 -26.56 27.83
CA SER A 34 6.21 -26.24 28.98
C SER A 34 7.61 -26.88 28.88
N GLN A 35 7.67 -28.15 28.42
CA GLN A 35 8.93 -28.85 28.22
C GLN A 35 9.79 -28.21 27.14
N VAL A 36 9.16 -27.85 26.02
CA VAL A 36 9.82 -27.19 24.88
C VAL A 36 10.43 -25.85 25.31
N ILE A 37 9.63 -25.01 25.95
CA ILE A 37 10.10 -23.70 26.45
C ILE A 37 11.22 -23.88 27.49
N GLY A 38 11.05 -24.82 28.43
CA GLY A 38 12.10 -25.11 29.43
C GLY A 38 13.40 -25.64 28.81
N LYS A 39 13.33 -26.39 27.70
CA LYS A 39 14.52 -26.83 26.94
C LYS A 39 15.23 -25.65 26.28
N LEU A 40 14.46 -24.71 25.68
CA LEU A 40 14.99 -23.47 25.12
C LEU A 40 15.67 -22.60 26.17
N GLU A 41 15.00 -22.34 27.28
CA GLU A 41 15.53 -21.53 28.40
C GLU A 41 16.83 -22.10 28.94
N ARG A 42 16.91 -23.44 29.11
CA ARG A 42 18.15 -24.10 29.53
C ARG A 42 19.30 -23.95 28.54
N ARG A 43 18.99 -24.05 27.24
CA ARG A 43 19.99 -23.91 26.16
C ARG A 43 20.52 -22.48 26.05
N ILE A 44 19.65 -21.49 26.25
CA ILE A 44 20.01 -20.06 26.23
C ILE A 44 20.70 -19.64 27.53
N GLY A 45 20.46 -20.38 28.63
CA GLY A 45 20.97 -20.03 29.94
C GLY A 45 20.19 -18.90 30.65
N ALA A 46 19.03 -18.56 30.14
CA ALA A 46 18.19 -17.50 30.69
C ALA A 46 16.68 -17.81 30.49
N ARG A 47 15.84 -17.26 31.38
CA ARG A 47 14.40 -17.36 31.22
C ARG A 47 13.93 -16.44 30.08
N LEU A 48 13.06 -16.98 29.24
CA LEU A 48 12.42 -16.25 28.14
C LEU A 48 11.05 -15.70 28.54
N PHE A 49 10.41 -16.36 29.53
CA PHE A 49 9.12 -15.93 30.06
C PHE A 49 9.16 -15.85 31.60
N GLU A 50 8.59 -14.77 32.11
CA GLU A 50 8.18 -14.66 33.51
C GLU A 50 6.83 -15.34 33.68
N ARG A 51 6.73 -16.24 34.67
CA ARG A 51 5.53 -17.03 34.94
C ARG A 51 5.08 -16.71 36.37
N THR A 52 3.85 -16.24 36.48
CA THR A 52 3.14 -16.16 37.75
C THR A 52 1.90 -17.04 37.68
N SER A 53 1.22 -17.26 38.81
CA SER A 53 -0.05 -17.97 38.83
C SER A 53 -1.17 -17.29 38.01
N ARG A 54 -0.96 -16.04 37.59
CA ARG A 54 -1.98 -15.22 36.89
C ARG A 54 -1.56 -14.69 35.53
N ALA A 55 -0.28 -14.77 35.18
CA ALA A 55 0.20 -14.17 33.93
C ALA A 55 1.50 -14.82 33.43
N VAL A 56 1.63 -14.86 32.10
CA VAL A 56 2.85 -15.18 31.37
C VAL A 56 3.27 -13.91 30.60
N ARG A 57 4.52 -13.51 30.74
CA ARG A 57 5.06 -12.34 30.04
C ARG A 57 6.46 -12.62 29.51
N PRO A 58 6.83 -12.18 28.30
CA PRO A 58 8.18 -12.30 27.81
C PRO A 58 9.15 -11.47 28.66
N THR A 59 10.32 -12.01 29.02
CA THR A 59 11.42 -11.25 29.59
C THR A 59 12.01 -10.27 28.56
N ALA A 60 12.94 -9.41 28.95
CA ALA A 60 13.69 -8.57 28.01
C ALA A 60 14.41 -9.39 26.94
N ILE A 61 15.02 -10.53 27.34
CA ILE A 61 15.67 -11.49 26.43
C ILE A 61 14.62 -12.16 25.53
N GLY A 62 13.46 -12.55 26.10
CA GLY A 62 12.36 -13.14 25.34
C GLY A 62 11.82 -12.19 24.26
N ARG A 63 11.56 -10.92 24.59
CA ARG A 63 11.11 -9.91 23.62
C ARG A 63 12.10 -9.74 22.47
N ARG A 64 13.37 -9.52 22.79
CA ARG A 64 14.41 -9.39 21.77
C ARG A 64 14.48 -10.62 20.87
N LEU A 65 14.38 -11.81 21.43
CA LEU A 65 14.39 -13.04 20.66
C LEU A 65 13.14 -13.18 19.75
N VAL A 66 11.97 -12.68 20.16
CA VAL A 66 10.78 -12.59 19.30
C VAL A 66 11.05 -11.65 18.13
N ASP A 67 11.54 -10.43 18.41
CA ASP A 67 11.84 -9.42 17.39
C ASP A 67 12.84 -9.94 16.35
N ASP A 68 13.83 -10.72 16.79
CA ASP A 68 14.85 -11.31 15.91
C ASP A 68 14.30 -12.51 15.09
N LEU A 69 13.49 -13.40 15.70
CA LEU A 69 13.07 -14.66 15.08
C LEU A 69 11.80 -14.54 14.22
N ALA A 70 10.84 -13.70 14.61
CA ALA A 70 9.57 -13.61 13.88
C ALA A 70 9.76 -13.25 12.39
N PRO A 71 10.58 -12.27 12.01
CA PRO A 71 10.82 -11.96 10.59
C PRO A 71 11.56 -13.08 9.85
N LEU A 72 12.45 -13.83 10.52
CA LEU A 72 13.18 -14.94 9.91
C LEU A 72 12.25 -16.13 9.62
N VAL A 73 11.35 -16.47 10.53
CA VAL A 73 10.36 -17.54 10.33
C VAL A 73 9.41 -17.16 9.20
N ALA A 74 8.88 -15.95 9.20
CA ALA A 74 8.05 -15.43 8.11
C ALA A 74 8.78 -15.50 6.76
N GLY A 75 10.07 -15.17 6.72
CA GLY A 75 10.92 -15.27 5.52
C GLY A 75 11.09 -16.71 5.00
N ILE A 76 11.24 -17.68 5.93
CA ILE A 76 11.32 -19.11 5.55
C ILE A 76 9.99 -19.58 4.97
N GLU A 77 8.86 -19.28 5.62
CA GLU A 77 7.51 -19.66 5.15
C GLU A 77 7.23 -19.08 3.78
N GLU A 78 7.56 -17.83 3.58
CA GLU A 78 7.44 -17.14 2.30
C GLU A 78 8.31 -17.81 1.21
N SER A 79 9.53 -18.23 1.54
CA SER A 79 10.43 -18.92 0.60
C SER A 79 9.88 -20.28 0.17
N VAL A 80 9.32 -21.04 1.13
CA VAL A 80 8.67 -22.33 0.84
C VAL A 80 7.42 -22.11 -0.01
N ARG A 81 6.61 -21.12 0.32
CA ARG A 81 5.41 -20.76 -0.45
C ARG A 81 5.77 -20.42 -1.90
N ARG A 82 6.79 -19.59 -2.12
CA ARG A 82 7.28 -19.28 -3.47
C ARG A 82 7.73 -20.51 -4.24
N ALA A 83 8.44 -21.42 -3.59
CA ALA A 83 8.88 -22.66 -4.24
C ALA A 83 7.68 -23.55 -4.65
N VAL A 84 6.67 -23.66 -3.80
CA VAL A 84 5.42 -24.39 -4.08
C VAL A 84 4.65 -23.73 -5.23
N GLU A 85 4.53 -22.40 -5.22
CA GLU A 85 3.87 -21.64 -6.29
C GLU A 85 4.62 -21.80 -7.63
N ALA A 86 5.94 -21.68 -7.63
CA ALA A 86 6.76 -21.91 -8.84
C ALA A 86 6.60 -23.34 -9.39
N GLY A 87 6.51 -24.34 -8.50
CA GLY A 87 6.30 -25.74 -8.90
C GLY A 87 4.89 -26.04 -9.45
N ARG A 88 3.90 -25.22 -9.11
CA ARG A 88 2.50 -25.36 -9.57
C ARG A 88 2.15 -24.47 -10.77
N GLY A 89 3.05 -23.58 -11.16
CA GLY A 89 2.75 -22.51 -12.10
C GLY A 89 1.92 -21.38 -11.48
N VAL A 90 1.64 -20.36 -12.26
CA VAL A 90 0.83 -19.20 -11.81
C VAL A 90 -0.64 -19.59 -11.84
N THR A 91 -1.20 -19.97 -10.69
CA THR A 91 -2.59 -20.45 -10.54
C THR A 91 -3.29 -19.76 -9.37
N GLY A 92 -4.60 -19.97 -9.25
CA GLY A 92 -5.42 -19.42 -8.17
C GLY A 92 -6.03 -18.07 -8.50
N GLU A 93 -6.11 -17.15 -7.54
CA GLU A 93 -6.76 -15.85 -7.69
C GLU A 93 -5.79 -14.71 -7.38
N LEU A 94 -5.82 -13.65 -8.20
CA LEU A 94 -5.09 -12.40 -8.01
C LEU A 94 -6.09 -11.25 -7.98
N ARG A 95 -6.15 -10.52 -6.87
CA ARG A 95 -7.02 -9.37 -6.68
C ARG A 95 -6.26 -8.10 -6.99
N VAL A 96 -6.61 -7.46 -8.10
CA VAL A 96 -5.98 -6.23 -8.55
C VAL A 96 -6.94 -5.06 -8.40
N ALA A 97 -6.44 -3.91 -8.00
CA ALA A 97 -7.26 -2.73 -7.82
C ALA A 97 -6.71 -1.50 -8.52
N PHE A 98 -7.58 -0.51 -8.72
CA PHE A 98 -7.26 0.78 -9.31
C PHE A 98 -7.97 1.93 -8.59
N LEU A 99 -7.45 3.14 -8.77
CA LEU A 99 -7.99 4.40 -8.26
C LEU A 99 -8.45 5.26 -9.43
N GLY A 100 -9.78 5.38 -9.62
CA GLY A 100 -10.37 6.21 -10.67
C GLY A 100 -10.34 5.59 -12.07
N GLU A 101 -11.32 5.91 -12.87
CA GLU A 101 -11.64 5.27 -14.15
C GLU A 101 -10.49 5.24 -15.18
N TRP A 102 -9.69 6.30 -15.21
CA TRP A 102 -8.62 6.42 -16.22
C TRP A 102 -7.48 5.39 -16.01
N THR A 103 -7.21 4.97 -14.76
CA THR A 103 -6.22 3.92 -14.48
C THR A 103 -6.73 2.54 -14.86
N ALA A 104 -8.04 2.35 -14.94
CA ALA A 104 -8.66 1.11 -15.35
C ALA A 104 -8.19 0.68 -16.76
N THR A 105 -8.07 1.61 -17.71
CA THR A 105 -7.65 1.28 -19.08
C THR A 105 -6.26 0.61 -19.11
N VAL A 106 -5.31 1.12 -18.34
CA VAL A 106 -3.97 0.55 -18.26
C VAL A 106 -3.99 -0.79 -17.54
N LEU A 107 -4.73 -0.88 -16.43
CA LEU A 107 -4.86 -2.10 -15.67
C LEU A 107 -5.51 -3.22 -16.49
N LEU A 108 -6.56 -2.92 -17.27
CA LEU A 108 -7.27 -3.90 -18.10
C LEU A 108 -6.36 -4.47 -19.20
N ARG A 109 -5.48 -3.67 -19.81
CA ARG A 109 -4.48 -4.18 -20.75
C ARG A 109 -3.53 -5.16 -20.07
N ALA A 110 -3.08 -4.85 -18.87
CA ALA A 110 -2.24 -5.73 -18.07
C ALA A 110 -2.97 -7.03 -17.70
N VAL A 111 -4.24 -6.94 -17.29
CA VAL A 111 -5.08 -8.10 -16.94
C VAL A 111 -5.25 -9.02 -18.15
N ASN A 112 -5.56 -8.48 -19.33
CA ASN A 112 -5.71 -9.26 -20.55
C ASN A 112 -4.41 -10.02 -20.87
N LEU A 113 -3.27 -9.33 -20.90
CA LEU A 113 -1.99 -9.94 -21.21
C LEU A 113 -1.57 -10.99 -20.16
N PHE A 114 -1.84 -10.72 -18.88
CA PHE A 114 -1.59 -11.68 -17.81
C PHE A 114 -2.46 -12.93 -17.94
N THR A 115 -3.76 -12.77 -18.19
CA THR A 115 -4.71 -13.89 -18.33
C THR A 115 -4.38 -14.77 -19.54
N GLU A 116 -3.94 -14.16 -20.65
CA GLU A 116 -3.45 -14.90 -21.82
C GLU A 116 -2.22 -15.77 -21.49
N ARG A 117 -1.29 -15.25 -20.69
CA ARG A 117 -0.08 -15.96 -20.29
C ARG A 117 -0.31 -17.01 -19.18
N HIS A 118 -1.29 -16.74 -18.32
CA HIS A 118 -1.55 -17.53 -17.11
C HIS A 118 -3.05 -17.90 -16.98
N PRO A 119 -3.60 -18.73 -17.87
CA PRO A 119 -5.03 -19.06 -17.88
C PRO A 119 -5.49 -19.81 -16.63
N GLY A 120 -4.56 -20.36 -15.84
CA GLY A 120 -4.86 -21.00 -14.55
C GLY A 120 -5.01 -20.03 -13.37
N CYS A 121 -4.79 -18.71 -13.59
CA CYS A 121 -4.93 -17.70 -12.57
C CYS A 121 -6.12 -16.76 -12.88
N ARG A 122 -7.12 -16.77 -12.02
CA ARG A 122 -8.26 -15.85 -12.12
C ARG A 122 -7.83 -14.47 -11.63
N VAL A 123 -8.12 -13.43 -12.38
CA VAL A 123 -7.92 -12.04 -11.96
C VAL A 123 -9.25 -11.42 -11.57
N GLU A 124 -9.34 -10.93 -10.34
CA GLU A 124 -10.45 -10.13 -9.86
C GLU A 124 -10.05 -8.65 -9.89
N VAL A 125 -10.82 -7.82 -10.60
CA VAL A 125 -10.55 -6.38 -10.72
C VAL A 125 -11.51 -5.60 -9.83
N ARG A 126 -10.99 -4.67 -9.02
CA ARG A 126 -11.79 -3.85 -8.10
C ARG A 126 -11.41 -2.38 -8.22
N GLU A 127 -12.39 -1.51 -8.05
CA GLU A 127 -12.13 -0.10 -7.80
C GLU A 127 -12.01 0.13 -6.28
N VAL A 128 -11.02 0.91 -5.87
CA VAL A 128 -10.86 1.37 -4.49
C VAL A 128 -10.86 2.90 -4.43
N GLN A 129 -11.31 3.44 -3.31
CA GLN A 129 -11.32 4.88 -3.07
C GLN A 129 -10.04 5.32 -2.36
N LEU A 130 -9.75 6.62 -2.41
CA LEU A 130 -8.60 7.21 -1.70
C LEU A 130 -8.57 6.85 -0.20
N SER A 131 -9.75 6.79 0.42
CA SER A 131 -9.92 6.51 1.85
C SER A 131 -9.65 5.06 2.25
N ASN A 132 -9.76 4.08 1.32
CA ASN A 132 -9.56 2.67 1.62
C ASN A 132 -8.45 2.00 0.80
N SER A 133 -7.74 2.74 -0.05
CA SER A 133 -6.67 2.20 -0.90
C SER A 133 -5.54 1.54 -0.09
N ARG A 134 -5.07 2.19 0.97
CA ARG A 134 -4.05 1.62 1.87
C ARG A 134 -4.61 0.49 2.73
N PRO A 135 -5.75 0.64 3.44
CA PRO A 135 -6.37 -0.43 4.20
C PRO A 135 -6.58 -1.72 3.40
N SER A 136 -7.03 -1.62 2.14
CA SER A 136 -7.27 -2.79 1.28
C SER A 136 -6.00 -3.58 0.94
N LEU A 137 -4.84 -2.93 0.87
CA LEU A 137 -3.55 -3.61 0.75
C LEU A 137 -3.14 -4.23 2.08
N ASP A 138 -3.32 -3.52 3.20
CA ASP A 138 -2.88 -3.96 4.52
C ASP A 138 -3.67 -5.19 5.02
N ASP A 139 -4.99 -5.25 4.78
CA ASP A 139 -5.85 -6.38 5.16
C ASP A 139 -5.82 -7.54 4.16
N GLY A 140 -5.18 -7.34 3.00
CA GLY A 140 -5.04 -8.34 1.95
C GLY A 140 -6.29 -8.57 1.11
N SER A 141 -7.30 -7.69 1.16
CA SER A 141 -8.44 -7.72 0.23
C SER A 141 -8.05 -7.33 -1.18
N VAL A 142 -6.88 -6.66 -1.34
CA VAL A 142 -6.22 -6.33 -2.60
C VAL A 142 -4.79 -6.85 -2.55
N ASP A 143 -4.36 -7.55 -3.60
CA ASP A 143 -3.01 -8.07 -3.75
C ASP A 143 -2.08 -7.04 -4.40
N VAL A 144 -2.58 -6.33 -5.42
CA VAL A 144 -1.85 -5.32 -6.20
C VAL A 144 -2.75 -4.13 -6.49
N LEU A 145 -2.24 -2.93 -6.29
CA LEU A 145 -2.94 -1.67 -6.57
C LEU A 145 -2.19 -0.85 -7.60
N LEU A 146 -2.88 -0.38 -8.63
CA LEU A 146 -2.35 0.67 -9.52
C LEU A 146 -2.54 2.03 -8.84
N ALA A 147 -1.44 2.61 -8.37
CA ALA A 147 -1.42 3.82 -7.57
C ALA A 147 -0.45 4.87 -8.11
N SER A 148 -0.59 6.09 -7.61
CA SER A 148 0.40 7.16 -7.84
C SER A 148 1.55 7.04 -6.86
N PHE A 149 2.76 7.28 -7.33
CA PHE A 149 3.94 7.37 -6.49
C PHE A 149 4.09 8.80 -5.87
N PRO A 150 4.76 8.90 -4.72
CA PRO A 150 5.22 7.81 -3.85
C PRO A 150 4.08 7.14 -3.08
N PHE A 151 4.24 5.87 -2.74
CA PHE A 151 3.30 5.12 -1.91
C PHE A 151 4.07 4.42 -0.78
N ASP A 152 4.16 5.07 0.36
CA ASP A 152 5.07 4.70 1.46
C ASP A 152 4.81 3.29 2.00
N GLY A 153 5.89 2.56 2.34
CA GLY A 153 5.84 1.28 3.04
C GLY A 153 5.25 0.12 2.22
N MET A 154 5.25 0.24 0.90
CA MET A 154 4.86 -0.81 -0.03
C MET A 154 5.99 -1.08 -1.02
N ALA A 155 6.06 -2.31 -1.53
CA ALA A 155 6.86 -2.61 -2.70
C ALA A 155 6.22 -1.92 -3.93
N ALA A 156 7.05 -1.49 -4.87
CA ALA A 156 6.60 -0.81 -6.07
C ALA A 156 7.28 -1.38 -7.32
N GLY A 157 6.51 -1.49 -8.39
CA GLY A 157 7.00 -1.79 -9.74
C GLY A 157 7.51 -0.52 -10.45
N PRO A 158 7.92 -0.65 -11.71
CA PRO A 158 8.28 0.51 -12.53
C PRO A 158 7.06 1.41 -12.77
N ALA A 159 7.32 2.68 -13.11
CA ALA A 159 6.28 3.58 -13.56
C ALA A 159 5.68 3.05 -14.88
N LEU A 160 4.38 2.86 -14.89
CA LEU A 160 3.60 2.43 -16.06
C LEU A 160 3.03 3.63 -16.82
N LEU A 161 2.84 4.74 -16.12
CA LEU A 161 2.30 5.99 -16.63
C LEU A 161 3.05 7.16 -16.03
N ILE A 162 3.35 8.16 -16.87
CA ILE A 162 3.94 9.43 -16.47
C ILE A 162 3.10 10.53 -17.10
N GLU A 163 2.61 11.47 -16.29
CA GLU A 163 1.74 12.55 -16.77
C GLU A 163 2.10 13.91 -16.16
N ARG A 164 1.77 14.97 -16.88
CA ARG A 164 1.92 16.34 -16.39
C ARG A 164 0.93 16.65 -15.29
N ARG A 165 1.25 17.68 -14.51
CA ARG A 165 0.33 18.21 -13.49
C ARG A 165 -0.44 19.40 -14.04
N VAL A 166 -1.69 19.47 -13.60
CA VAL A 166 -2.57 20.61 -13.80
C VAL A 166 -3.16 21.03 -12.47
N LEU A 167 -3.51 22.30 -12.35
CA LEU A 167 -4.23 22.85 -11.22
C LEU A 167 -5.73 22.86 -11.54
N ALA A 168 -6.53 22.10 -10.80
CA ALA A 168 -7.98 22.19 -10.86
C ALA A 168 -8.43 23.42 -10.05
N VAL A 169 -9.18 24.29 -10.71
CA VAL A 169 -9.77 25.51 -10.12
C VAL A 169 -11.23 25.62 -10.52
N ALA A 170 -12.03 26.38 -9.78
CA ALA A 170 -13.41 26.70 -10.23
C ALA A 170 -13.37 27.41 -11.59
N ALA A 171 -14.32 27.15 -12.49
CA ALA A 171 -14.34 27.73 -13.82
C ALA A 171 -14.35 29.27 -13.82
N GLY A 172 -14.92 29.90 -12.78
CA GLY A 172 -14.92 31.35 -12.58
C GLY A 172 -13.69 31.90 -11.87
N HIS A 173 -12.73 31.05 -11.49
CA HIS A 173 -11.52 31.48 -10.77
C HIS A 173 -10.61 32.32 -11.66
N PRO A 174 -9.92 33.37 -11.14
CA PRO A 174 -9.00 34.19 -11.95
C PRO A 174 -7.94 33.36 -12.70
N LEU A 175 -7.39 32.33 -12.06
CA LEU A 175 -6.38 31.44 -12.66
C LEU A 175 -6.95 30.60 -13.82
N ALA A 176 -8.25 30.43 -13.97
CA ALA A 176 -8.86 29.64 -15.06
C ALA A 176 -8.55 30.19 -16.47
N ARG A 177 -8.12 31.46 -16.58
CA ARG A 177 -7.75 32.14 -17.83
C ARG A 177 -6.26 32.13 -18.09
N ALA A 178 -5.44 31.64 -17.15
CA ALA A 178 -3.99 31.57 -17.32
C ALA A 178 -3.63 30.44 -18.29
N GLU A 179 -2.61 30.64 -19.14
CA GLU A 179 -2.05 29.60 -20.01
C GLU A 179 -1.34 28.50 -19.18
N SER A 180 -0.61 28.92 -18.15
CA SER A 180 0.02 28.06 -17.15
C SER A 180 0.16 28.80 -15.81
N VAL A 181 0.49 28.04 -14.76
CA VAL A 181 0.80 28.57 -13.42
C VAL A 181 2.04 27.89 -12.86
N SER A 182 2.76 28.58 -11.97
CA SER A 182 3.80 27.97 -11.14
C SER A 182 3.19 27.36 -9.87
N LEU A 183 3.85 26.40 -9.24
CA LEU A 183 3.52 25.89 -7.91
C LEU A 183 3.48 26.97 -6.82
N GLU A 184 4.10 28.13 -7.08
CA GLU A 184 4.10 29.27 -6.16
C GLU A 184 2.68 29.82 -5.88
N VAL A 185 1.72 29.65 -6.81
CA VAL A 185 0.33 30.09 -6.62
C VAL A 185 -0.38 29.36 -5.47
N LEU A 186 0.12 28.20 -5.08
CA LEU A 186 -0.45 27.43 -3.97
C LEU A 186 -0.36 28.17 -2.62
N ALA A 187 0.59 29.10 -2.48
CA ALA A 187 0.69 29.92 -1.26
C ALA A 187 -0.45 30.94 -1.11
N ASP A 188 -1.13 31.27 -2.21
CA ASP A 188 -2.15 32.29 -2.25
C ASP A 188 -3.59 31.71 -2.21
N HIS A 189 -3.71 30.37 -2.22
CA HIS A 189 -5.00 29.69 -2.29
C HIS A 189 -5.05 28.49 -1.33
N PRO A 190 -6.16 28.24 -0.62
CA PRO A 190 -6.36 27.00 0.12
C PRO A 190 -6.26 25.79 -0.83
N VAL A 191 -5.49 24.78 -0.44
CA VAL A 191 -5.35 23.54 -1.23
C VAL A 191 -6.22 22.46 -0.61
N VAL A 192 -7.17 21.91 -1.39
CA VAL A 192 -8.03 20.79 -0.98
C VAL A 192 -7.16 19.60 -0.58
N GLN A 193 -7.46 19.01 0.57
CA GLN A 193 -6.64 17.98 1.20
C GLN A 193 -7.16 16.57 0.95
N TYR A 194 -6.24 15.62 0.87
CA TYR A 194 -6.52 14.19 0.84
C TYR A 194 -6.87 13.64 2.23
N PRO A 195 -7.60 12.49 2.31
CA PRO A 195 -7.94 11.86 3.58
C PRO A 195 -6.70 11.55 4.43
N ALA A 196 -6.88 11.49 5.76
CA ALA A 196 -5.80 11.23 6.71
C ALA A 196 -5.09 9.88 6.46
N VAL A 197 -5.84 8.87 6.02
CA VAL A 197 -5.35 7.52 5.71
C VAL A 197 -4.43 7.44 4.49
N THR A 198 -4.39 8.49 3.66
CA THR A 198 -3.49 8.55 2.51
C THR A 198 -2.05 8.72 2.98
N SER A 199 -1.10 8.06 2.32
CA SER A 199 0.31 8.06 2.73
C SER A 199 0.89 9.48 2.82
N THR A 200 1.83 9.67 3.75
CA THR A 200 2.44 10.98 3.99
C THR A 200 3.24 11.46 2.77
N GLY A 201 3.98 10.56 2.12
CA GLY A 201 4.74 10.88 0.90
C GLY A 201 3.83 11.34 -0.23
N PHE A 202 2.71 10.63 -0.47
CA PHE A 202 1.73 11.03 -1.46
C PHE A 202 1.14 12.43 -1.16
N LYS A 203 0.72 12.69 0.09
CA LYS A 203 0.16 13.99 0.47
C LYS A 203 1.18 15.11 0.29
N ARG A 204 2.44 14.89 0.71
CA ARG A 204 3.52 15.88 0.52
C ARG A 204 3.77 16.20 -0.94
N ASP A 205 3.65 15.20 -1.81
CA ASP A 205 3.83 15.38 -3.23
C ASP A 205 2.65 16.10 -3.91
N ARG A 206 1.42 15.87 -3.46
CA ARG A 206 0.20 16.42 -4.07
C ARG A 206 -0.26 17.73 -3.43
N THR A 207 -0.16 17.82 -2.12
CA THR A 207 -0.60 18.97 -1.33
C THR A 207 0.53 19.38 -0.37
N PRO A 208 1.63 19.96 -0.91
CA PRO A 208 2.81 20.31 -0.12
C PRO A 208 2.46 21.36 0.93
N ASP A 209 3.17 21.33 2.06
CA ASP A 209 3.00 22.33 3.13
C ASP A 209 3.68 23.68 2.77
N ARG A 210 4.60 23.66 1.79
CA ARG A 210 5.33 24.84 1.30
C ARG A 210 5.51 24.78 -0.21
N THR A 211 5.54 25.95 -0.82
CA THR A 211 5.91 26.11 -2.23
C THR A 211 7.42 25.89 -2.42
N PRO A 212 7.91 25.77 -3.67
CA PRO A 212 9.34 25.67 -3.97
C PRO A 212 10.19 26.79 -3.35
N SER A 213 9.67 28.04 -3.29
CA SER A 213 10.36 29.15 -2.61
C SER A 213 10.25 29.14 -1.08
N GLY A 214 9.54 28.17 -0.51
CA GLY A 214 9.37 28.01 0.93
C GLY A 214 8.19 28.74 1.56
N ARG A 215 7.32 29.39 0.78
CA ARG A 215 6.10 30.05 1.26
C ARG A 215 5.13 28.99 1.81
N PRO A 216 4.45 29.25 2.94
CA PRO A 216 3.47 28.30 3.48
C PRO A 216 2.27 28.17 2.55
N VAL A 217 1.76 26.94 2.39
CA VAL A 217 0.56 26.64 1.61
C VAL A 217 -0.66 26.51 2.56
N PRO A 218 -1.69 27.35 2.39
CA PRO A 218 -2.91 27.23 3.22
C PRO A 218 -3.63 25.91 2.98
N ARG A 219 -4.05 25.24 4.05
CA ARG A 219 -4.82 23.99 3.98
C ARG A 219 -6.30 24.30 3.76
N GLY A 220 -6.88 23.71 2.73
CA GLY A 220 -8.29 23.71 2.43
C GLY A 220 -9.04 22.54 3.10
N PRO A 221 -10.33 22.35 2.76
CA PRO A 221 -11.14 21.25 3.27
C PRO A 221 -10.60 19.89 2.78
N VAL A 222 -10.99 18.82 3.50
CA VAL A 222 -10.64 17.43 3.16
C VAL A 222 -11.76 16.81 2.32
N GLY A 223 -11.42 16.13 1.21
CA GLY A 223 -12.35 15.29 0.46
C GLY A 223 -11.98 13.81 0.59
N ASN A 224 -12.96 12.92 0.69
CA ASN A 224 -12.75 11.49 0.86
C ASN A 224 -12.70 10.73 -0.47
N THR A 225 -13.32 11.30 -1.52
CA THR A 225 -13.27 10.79 -2.88
C THR A 225 -12.77 11.87 -3.83
N PHE A 226 -12.26 11.44 -5.00
CA PHE A 226 -11.79 12.41 -6.00
C PHE A 226 -12.93 13.33 -6.48
N SER A 227 -14.13 12.78 -6.67
CA SER A 227 -15.32 13.57 -7.05
C SER A 227 -15.72 14.59 -5.99
N GLU A 228 -15.62 14.24 -4.70
CA GLU A 228 -15.86 15.18 -3.59
C GLU A 228 -14.82 16.30 -3.61
N MET A 229 -13.54 15.98 -3.78
CA MET A 229 -12.47 16.98 -3.87
C MET A 229 -12.70 17.96 -5.02
N LEU A 230 -13.09 17.46 -6.21
CA LEU A 230 -13.44 18.32 -7.33
C LEU A 230 -14.67 19.17 -7.06
N SER A 231 -15.63 18.68 -6.29
CA SER A 231 -16.81 19.47 -5.90
C SER A 231 -16.44 20.61 -4.94
N LEU A 232 -15.51 20.37 -4.02
CA LEU A 232 -14.96 21.43 -3.15
C LEU A 232 -14.24 22.52 -3.96
N VAL A 233 -13.49 22.11 -5.01
CA VAL A 233 -12.87 23.05 -5.95
C VAL A 233 -13.93 23.86 -6.71
N ALA A 234 -14.96 23.21 -7.25
CA ALA A 234 -16.04 23.88 -7.96
C ALA A 234 -16.78 24.92 -7.12
N LEU A 235 -16.94 24.65 -5.81
CA LEU A 235 -17.51 25.56 -4.83
C LEU A 235 -16.56 26.74 -4.45
N GLY A 236 -15.36 26.78 -5.03
CA GLY A 236 -14.36 27.83 -4.71
C GLY A 236 -13.74 27.70 -3.33
N GLN A 237 -13.83 26.51 -2.69
CA GLN A 237 -13.29 26.29 -1.35
C GLN A 237 -11.78 25.99 -1.36
N GLY A 238 -11.18 25.95 -2.53
CA GLY A 238 -9.75 25.75 -2.72
C GLY A 238 -9.39 25.35 -4.13
N VAL A 239 -8.10 25.12 -4.35
CA VAL A 239 -7.54 24.60 -5.58
C VAL A 239 -6.97 23.19 -5.35
N LEU A 240 -6.73 22.41 -6.41
CA LEU A 240 -6.24 21.05 -6.27
C LEU A 240 -5.24 20.71 -7.41
N PRO A 241 -3.95 20.46 -7.11
CA PRO A 241 -3.03 19.87 -8.07
C PRO A 241 -3.42 18.43 -8.39
N VAL A 242 -3.64 18.14 -9.69
CA VAL A 242 -4.06 16.81 -10.18
C VAL A 242 -3.28 16.43 -11.43
N GLY A 243 -3.46 15.22 -11.94
CA GLY A 243 -2.89 14.81 -13.21
C GLY A 243 -3.69 15.32 -14.41
N GLU A 244 -3.02 15.48 -15.55
CA GLU A 244 -3.61 16.02 -16.78
C GLU A 244 -4.78 15.17 -17.32
N HIS A 245 -4.77 13.82 -17.06
CA HIS A 245 -5.90 12.94 -17.38
C HIS A 245 -7.24 13.45 -16.83
N SER A 246 -7.22 14.21 -15.74
CA SER A 246 -8.45 14.75 -15.13
C SER A 246 -9.27 15.59 -16.08
N ARG A 247 -8.66 16.23 -17.09
CA ARG A 247 -9.38 16.93 -18.15
C ARG A 247 -10.28 16.01 -18.98
N GLN A 248 -9.81 14.81 -19.25
CA GLN A 248 -10.49 13.85 -20.11
C GLN A 248 -11.52 13.00 -19.35
N TYR A 249 -11.17 12.55 -18.16
CA TYR A 249 -11.98 11.59 -17.40
C TYR A 249 -12.92 12.22 -16.40
N TYR A 250 -12.68 13.50 -16.05
CA TYR A 250 -13.56 14.29 -15.17
C TYR A 250 -13.90 15.63 -15.81
N PRO A 251 -14.46 15.64 -17.05
CA PRO A 251 -14.85 16.87 -17.72
C PRO A 251 -16.06 17.47 -17.01
N ARG A 252 -15.82 18.56 -16.28
CA ARG A 252 -16.87 19.28 -15.56
C ARG A 252 -16.93 20.73 -16.02
N PRO A 253 -18.14 21.28 -16.34
CA PRO A 253 -18.27 22.65 -16.81
C PRO A 253 -17.95 23.70 -15.74
N ASP A 254 -17.99 23.30 -14.45
CA ASP A 254 -17.73 24.13 -13.27
C ASP A 254 -16.25 24.10 -12.84
N ILE A 255 -15.36 23.38 -13.55
CA ILE A 255 -13.93 23.26 -13.26
C ILE A 255 -13.09 23.60 -14.50
N ALA A 256 -12.04 24.38 -14.30
CA ALA A 256 -10.95 24.58 -15.23
C ALA A 256 -9.68 23.85 -14.75
N TYR A 257 -8.92 23.30 -15.70
CA TYR A 257 -7.64 22.64 -15.44
C TYR A 257 -6.52 23.44 -16.09
N VAL A 258 -5.67 24.05 -15.30
CA VAL A 258 -4.58 24.96 -15.75
C VAL A 258 -3.24 24.22 -15.64
N PRO A 259 -2.40 24.18 -16.69
CA PRO A 259 -1.10 23.54 -16.62
C PRO A 259 -0.21 24.11 -15.50
N ILE A 260 0.54 23.25 -14.78
CA ILE A 260 1.56 23.67 -13.82
C ILE A 260 2.92 23.44 -14.49
N GLU A 261 3.67 24.54 -14.75
CA GLU A 261 4.88 24.49 -15.59
C GLU A 261 6.12 23.96 -14.87
N ASP A 262 6.24 24.17 -13.56
CA ASP A 262 7.39 23.86 -12.72
C ASP A 262 7.18 22.62 -11.82
N ALA A 263 6.07 21.91 -11.98
CA ALA A 263 5.79 20.69 -11.21
C ALA A 263 6.45 19.46 -11.86
N ALA A 264 7.07 18.62 -11.02
CA ALA A 264 7.50 17.30 -11.46
C ALA A 264 6.28 16.48 -11.94
N PRO A 265 6.42 15.63 -12.97
CA PRO A 265 5.34 14.80 -13.46
C PRO A 265 4.84 13.83 -12.37
N ILE A 266 3.62 13.35 -12.56
CA ILE A 266 3.06 12.29 -11.72
C ILE A 266 3.43 10.95 -12.34
N GLU A 267 4.09 10.12 -11.55
CA GLU A 267 4.37 8.74 -11.91
C GLU A 267 3.34 7.81 -11.25
N ARG A 268 2.94 6.76 -11.97
CA ARG A 268 2.01 5.74 -11.48
C ARG A 268 2.49 4.36 -11.87
N GLY A 269 2.31 3.43 -10.95
CA GLY A 269 2.69 2.05 -11.15
C GLY A 269 1.97 1.15 -10.16
N LEU A 270 2.32 -0.13 -10.21
CA LEU A 270 1.77 -1.12 -9.31
C LEU A 270 2.50 -1.08 -7.97
N VAL A 271 1.71 -1.15 -6.89
CA VAL A 271 2.20 -1.27 -5.51
C VAL A 271 1.57 -2.49 -4.84
N TRP A 272 2.31 -3.12 -3.93
CA TRP A 272 1.85 -4.28 -3.17
C TRP A 272 2.59 -4.39 -1.84
N ARG A 273 2.09 -5.21 -0.92
CA ARG A 273 2.85 -5.49 0.31
C ARG A 273 4.10 -6.30 -0.01
N GLU A 274 5.24 -5.94 0.57
CA GLU A 274 6.49 -6.68 0.41
C GLU A 274 6.31 -8.17 0.75
N SER A 275 5.57 -8.47 1.83
CA SER A 275 5.23 -9.83 2.25
C SER A 275 4.34 -10.60 1.25
N ASN A 276 3.70 -9.92 0.30
CA ASN A 276 2.87 -10.51 -0.74
C ASN A 276 3.56 -10.53 -2.13
N THR A 277 4.90 -10.48 -2.17
CA THR A 277 5.67 -10.58 -3.43
C THR A 277 5.66 -12.03 -3.97
N THR A 278 4.48 -12.52 -4.31
CA THR A 278 4.24 -13.86 -4.86
C THR A 278 4.65 -13.93 -6.33
N GLU A 279 4.76 -15.15 -6.89
CA GLU A 279 5.01 -15.31 -8.32
C GLU A 279 3.87 -14.71 -9.17
N ARG A 280 2.61 -14.84 -8.73
CA ARG A 280 1.45 -14.18 -9.37
C ARG A 280 1.62 -12.67 -9.46
N VAL A 281 2.06 -12.04 -8.36
CA VAL A 281 2.30 -10.59 -8.32
C VAL A 281 3.44 -10.21 -9.26
N ARG A 282 4.57 -10.95 -9.25
CA ARG A 282 5.70 -10.67 -10.15
C ARG A 282 5.33 -10.78 -11.62
N GLU A 283 4.63 -11.86 -11.99
CA GLU A 283 4.17 -12.07 -13.36
C GLU A 283 3.15 -11.02 -13.79
N PHE A 284 2.27 -10.58 -12.87
CA PHE A 284 1.35 -9.49 -13.17
C PHE A 284 2.09 -8.15 -13.38
N VAL A 285 3.10 -7.85 -12.57
CA VAL A 285 3.95 -6.66 -12.75
C VAL A 285 4.68 -6.70 -14.09
N ARG A 286 5.21 -7.87 -14.49
CA ARG A 286 5.83 -8.06 -15.83
C ARG A 286 4.82 -7.82 -16.94
N ALA A 287 3.64 -8.44 -16.86
CA ALA A 287 2.59 -8.25 -17.84
C ALA A 287 2.15 -6.77 -17.95
N ALA A 288 2.06 -6.07 -16.83
CA ALA A 288 1.73 -4.64 -16.82
C ALA A 288 2.82 -3.78 -17.48
N SER A 289 4.08 -4.06 -17.21
CA SER A 289 5.22 -3.38 -17.83
C SER A 289 5.25 -3.62 -19.35
N ASP A 290 5.03 -4.87 -19.78
CA ASP A 290 4.97 -5.21 -21.20
C ASP A 290 3.77 -4.56 -21.91
N ALA A 291 2.62 -4.48 -21.24
CA ALA A 291 1.42 -3.84 -21.78
C ALA A 291 1.61 -2.32 -21.91
N ALA A 292 2.29 -1.67 -20.95
CA ALA A 292 2.61 -0.24 -20.99
C ALA A 292 3.59 0.09 -22.12
N ALA A 293 4.57 -0.79 -22.41
CA ALA A 293 5.54 -0.59 -23.49
C ALA A 293 4.94 -0.73 -24.90
N ARG A 294 3.75 -1.32 -25.03
CA ARG A 294 3.05 -1.54 -26.33
C ARG A 294 2.00 -0.47 -26.65
N GLY A 295 1.68 0.40 -25.73
CA GLY A 295 0.63 1.43 -25.85
C GLY A 295 1.14 2.82 -25.82
#